data_daa23fd2e1afd5c5b9ec5eb629021166
#
_entry.id   daa23fd2e1afd5c5b9ec5eb629021166
#
_cell.length_a   1.000
_cell.length_b   1.000
_cell.length_c   1.000
_cell.angle_alpha   90.00
_cell.angle_beta   90.00
_cell.angle_gamma   90.00
#
_symmetry.space_group_name_H-M   'P 1'
#
loop_
_entity.id
_entity.type
_entity.pdbx_description
1 polymer ?
#
loop_
_entity_poly.entity_id
_entity_poly.type
_entity_poly.pdbx_seq_one_letter_code
_entity_poly.pdbx_strand_id
1 'polypeptide(L)'
;SSKNISIEIQNSTSISGLAGRWKDKLSSDGYTVGSVKTYREGSLTHTKIIVEDKSLGQDLKSYFKNPEYTVGTVSSGARICIIVGTEDEI
;
A
#
# COMPACT_ATOMS: atom_id res chain seq x y z
N SER A 1 -5.23 -11.30 -9.87
CA SER A 1 -4.29 -11.17 -8.77
C SER A 1 -3.32 -10.03 -9.03
N SER A 2 -2.91 -9.33 -7.95
CA SER A 2 -1.96 -8.21 -8.04
C SER A 2 -0.51 -8.65 -7.87
N LYS A 3 -0.21 -9.95 -7.87
CA LYS A 3 1.12 -10.45 -7.50
C LYS A 3 2.22 -10.08 -8.48
N ASN A 4 1.90 -9.89 -9.76
CA ASN A 4 2.88 -9.51 -10.78
C ASN A 4 2.86 -8.00 -11.08
N ILE A 5 2.21 -7.22 -10.23
CA ILE A 5 2.05 -5.78 -10.41
C ILE A 5 2.95 -5.07 -9.40
N SER A 6 3.74 -4.10 -9.86
CA SER A 6 4.64 -3.37 -8.98
C SER A 6 3.85 -2.51 -8.00
N ILE A 7 4.17 -2.65 -6.71
CA ILE A 7 3.51 -1.95 -5.61
C ILE A 7 4.50 -0.98 -4.96
N GLU A 8 4.04 0.23 -4.66
CA GLU A 8 4.74 1.17 -3.80
C GLU A 8 4.00 1.25 -2.47
N ILE A 9 4.72 1.21 -1.36
CA ILE A 9 4.13 1.35 -0.03
C ILE A 9 4.64 2.64 0.59
N GLN A 10 3.72 3.44 1.14
CA GLN A 10 4.05 4.67 1.84
C GLN A 10 3.53 4.59 3.26
N ASN A 11 4.33 5.07 4.22
CA ASN A 11 3.95 5.11 5.63
C ASN A 11 3.48 6.52 5.98
N SER A 12 2.20 6.66 6.30
CA SER A 12 1.62 7.94 6.71
C SER A 12 1.64 8.13 8.23
N THR A 13 2.18 7.17 8.97
CA THR A 13 2.10 7.14 10.44
C THR A 13 3.41 7.57 11.08
N SER A 14 3.38 7.78 12.39
CA SER A 14 4.59 7.99 13.17
C SER A 14 5.26 6.68 13.60
N ILE A 15 4.73 5.55 13.17
CA ILE A 15 5.25 4.23 13.53
C ILE A 15 6.44 3.91 12.64
N SER A 16 7.65 3.97 13.20
CA SER A 16 8.88 3.77 12.45
C SER A 16 8.92 2.35 11.85
N GLY A 17 9.26 2.27 10.56
CA GLY A 17 9.45 0.99 9.88
C GLY A 17 8.17 0.27 9.48
N LEU A 18 6.99 0.89 9.64
CA LEU A 18 5.73 0.22 9.34
C LEU A 18 5.61 -0.17 7.85
N ALA A 19 6.01 0.72 6.94
CA ALA A 19 5.97 0.40 5.52
C ALA A 19 6.89 -0.76 5.16
N GLY A 20 8.06 -0.85 5.80
CA GLY A 20 8.98 -1.96 5.61
C GLY A 20 8.41 -3.29 6.09
N ARG A 21 7.70 -3.27 7.21
CA ARG A 21 7.03 -4.48 7.70
C ARG A 21 5.93 -4.95 6.75
N TRP A 22 5.16 -4.03 6.19
CA TRP A 22 4.17 -4.36 5.18
C TRP A 22 4.81 -4.89 3.90
N LYS A 23 5.96 -4.30 3.49
CA LYS A 23 6.72 -4.83 2.36
C LYS A 23 7.10 -6.29 2.60
N ASP A 24 7.64 -6.59 3.79
CA ASP A 24 8.06 -7.95 4.11
C ASP A 24 6.87 -8.92 4.09
N LYS A 25 5.75 -8.51 4.67
CA LYS A 25 4.55 -9.34 4.71
C LYS A 25 4.03 -9.62 3.29
N LEU A 26 3.85 -8.59 2.49
CA LEU A 26 3.33 -8.76 1.13
C LEU A 26 4.32 -9.52 0.25
N SER A 27 5.62 -9.27 0.39
CA SER A 27 6.64 -9.99 -0.36
C SER A 27 6.64 -11.48 -0.03
N SER A 28 6.47 -11.83 1.24
CA SER A 28 6.42 -13.23 1.63
C SER A 28 5.17 -13.93 1.11
N ASP A 29 4.11 -13.18 0.81
CA ASP A 29 2.90 -13.74 0.20
C ASP A 29 2.95 -13.74 -1.33
N GLY A 30 4.07 -13.34 -1.93
CA GLY A 30 4.29 -13.41 -3.37
C GLY A 30 4.06 -12.12 -4.13
N TYR A 31 3.79 -11.00 -3.46
CA TYR A 31 3.63 -9.71 -4.12
C TYR A 31 4.98 -9.07 -4.43
N THR A 32 5.01 -8.17 -5.41
CA THR A 32 6.21 -7.46 -5.81
C THR A 32 6.14 -6.03 -5.29
N VAL A 33 6.93 -5.71 -4.27
CA VAL A 33 7.01 -4.37 -3.70
C VAL A 33 8.31 -3.73 -4.18
N GLY A 34 8.19 -2.75 -5.06
CA GLY A 34 9.34 -2.11 -5.70
C GLY A 34 9.94 -0.98 -4.89
N SER A 35 9.15 -0.30 -4.05
CA SER A 35 9.66 0.82 -3.27
C SER A 35 8.86 1.04 -2.00
N VAL A 36 9.52 1.65 -1.02
CA VAL A 36 8.94 2.00 0.29
C VAL A 36 9.33 3.44 0.57
N LYS A 37 8.34 4.28 0.93
CA LYS A 37 8.56 5.70 1.17
C LYS A 37 7.80 6.18 2.39
N THR A 38 8.12 7.41 2.83
CA THR A 38 7.35 8.11 3.83
C THR A 38 6.32 9.00 3.14
N TYR A 39 5.06 8.91 3.57
CA TYR A 39 3.99 9.79 3.10
C TYR A 39 4.00 11.06 3.93
N ARG A 40 4.19 12.23 3.31
CA ARG A 40 4.42 13.49 4.02
C ARG A 40 3.24 14.45 3.97
N GLU A 41 2.11 14.03 3.41
CA GLU A 41 0.97 14.90 3.20
C GLU A 41 -0.11 14.76 4.28
N GLY A 42 0.21 14.11 5.39
CA GLY A 42 -0.67 13.96 6.52
C GLY A 42 -0.61 12.57 7.13
N SER A 43 -1.36 12.37 8.21
CA SER A 43 -1.49 11.06 8.86
C SER A 43 -2.86 10.49 8.54
N LEU A 44 -2.89 9.23 8.11
CA LEU A 44 -4.14 8.54 7.83
C LEU A 44 -4.46 7.54 8.94
N THR A 45 -5.72 7.44 9.29
CA THR A 45 -6.20 6.36 10.16
C THR A 45 -6.43 5.10 9.34
N HIS A 46 -7.10 5.24 8.20
CA HIS A 46 -7.38 4.13 7.30
C HIS A 46 -6.32 4.05 6.22
N THR A 47 -5.92 2.84 5.85
CA THR A 47 -5.01 2.62 4.74
C THR A 47 -5.71 2.97 3.43
N LYS A 48 -5.00 3.63 2.53
CA LYS A 48 -5.50 4.02 1.22
C LYS A 48 -4.80 3.19 0.15
N ILE A 49 -5.58 2.59 -0.74
CA ILE A 49 -5.06 1.81 -1.86
C ILE A 49 -5.42 2.58 -3.13
N ILE A 50 -4.40 3.06 -3.84
CA ILE A 50 -4.58 3.77 -5.11
C ILE A 50 -4.11 2.85 -6.23
N VAL A 51 -4.95 2.64 -7.22
CA VAL A 51 -4.66 1.77 -8.35
C VAL A 51 -4.89 2.51 -9.65
N GLU A 52 -4.14 2.14 -10.69
CA GLU A 52 -4.31 2.75 -12.02
C GLU A 52 -5.52 2.22 -12.75
N ASP A 53 -5.98 1.02 -12.40
CA ASP A 53 -7.14 0.38 -12.99
C ASP A 53 -7.88 -0.37 -11.90
N LYS A 54 -9.21 -0.32 -11.95
CA LYS A 54 -10.07 -0.99 -10.95
C LYS A 54 -9.93 -2.52 -10.93
N SER A 55 -9.31 -3.11 -11.92
CA SER A 55 -8.99 -4.54 -11.91
C SER A 55 -7.83 -4.89 -11.00
N LEU A 56 -7.05 -3.88 -10.59
CA LEU A 56 -5.87 -4.06 -9.75
C LEU A 56 -6.22 -3.90 -8.28
N GLY A 57 -5.48 -4.56 -7.42
CA GLY A 57 -5.53 -4.35 -5.98
C GLY A 57 -6.74 -4.88 -5.25
N GLN A 58 -7.65 -5.57 -5.92
CA GLN A 58 -8.85 -6.11 -5.26
C GLN A 58 -8.48 -7.14 -4.20
N ASP A 59 -7.49 -7.96 -4.47
CA ASP A 59 -6.98 -8.97 -3.55
C ASP A 59 -6.22 -8.37 -2.37
N LEU A 60 -5.77 -7.12 -2.47
CA LEU A 60 -5.06 -6.44 -1.39
C LEU A 60 -5.98 -5.88 -0.32
N LYS A 61 -7.25 -5.66 -0.64
CA LYS A 61 -8.19 -5.07 0.31
C LYS A 61 -8.32 -5.88 1.60
N SER A 62 -8.23 -7.20 1.51
CA SER A 62 -8.42 -8.08 2.67
C SER A 62 -7.30 -8.01 3.69
N TYR A 63 -6.16 -7.39 3.34
CA TYR A 63 -5.04 -7.22 4.28
C TYR A 63 -5.28 -6.12 5.29
N PHE A 64 -6.21 -5.20 5.02
CA PHE A 64 -6.39 -3.99 5.81
C PHE A 64 -7.78 -3.97 6.44
N LYS A 65 -7.90 -3.24 7.55
CA LYS A 65 -9.16 -3.21 8.33
C LYS A 65 -10.27 -2.43 7.63
N ASN A 66 -9.97 -1.22 7.19
CA ASN A 66 -10.94 -0.34 6.51
C ASN A 66 -10.26 0.37 5.35
N PRO A 67 -9.84 -0.34 4.30
CA PRO A 67 -9.09 0.28 3.22
C PRO A 67 -9.97 1.19 2.38
N GLU A 68 -9.41 2.36 2.06
CA GLU A 68 -10.01 3.29 1.11
C GLU A 68 -9.46 2.97 -0.27
N TYR A 69 -10.26 2.44 -1.15
CA TYR A 69 -9.84 1.98 -2.48
C TYR A 69 -10.22 3.03 -3.53
N THR A 70 -9.23 3.53 -4.25
CA THR A 70 -9.41 4.61 -5.23
C THR A 70 -8.67 4.29 -6.51
N VAL A 71 -9.30 4.57 -7.64
CA VAL A 71 -8.63 4.53 -8.94
C VAL A 71 -8.04 5.92 -9.21
N GLY A 72 -6.76 5.97 -9.55
CA GLY A 72 -6.06 7.24 -9.76
C GLY A 72 -4.69 7.03 -10.37
N THR A 73 -3.91 8.10 -10.41
CA THR A 73 -2.56 8.07 -10.95
C THR A 73 -1.58 7.62 -9.88
N VAL A 74 -0.69 6.70 -10.24
CA VAL A 74 0.39 6.25 -9.38
C VAL A 74 1.71 6.64 -10.04
N SER A 75 2.59 7.30 -9.28
CA SER A 75 3.91 7.70 -9.75
C SER A 75 4.95 6.59 -9.52
N SER A 76 6.21 6.87 -9.84
CA SER A 76 7.37 6.00 -9.52
C SER A 76 7.40 4.66 -10.27
N GLY A 77 6.66 4.52 -11.37
CA GLY A 77 6.69 3.27 -12.13
C GLY A 77 5.88 2.13 -11.53
N ALA A 78 5.30 2.32 -10.34
CA ALA A 78 4.37 1.37 -9.77
C ALA A 78 2.98 1.55 -10.36
N ARG A 79 2.14 0.53 -10.26
CA ARG A 79 0.75 0.61 -10.70
C ARG A 79 -0.23 0.56 -9.54
N ILE A 80 0.27 0.26 -8.33
CA ILE A 80 -0.51 0.25 -7.09
C ILE A 80 0.30 1.01 -6.05
N CYS A 81 -0.36 1.92 -5.32
CA CYS A 81 0.24 2.61 -4.19
C CYS A 81 -0.59 2.32 -2.95
N ILE A 82 0.06 1.85 -1.89
CA ILE A 82 -0.59 1.60 -0.60
C ILE A 82 -0.04 2.61 0.39
N ILE A 83 -0.91 3.49 0.90
CA ILE A 83 -0.55 4.45 1.94
C ILE A 83 -1.09 3.90 3.25
N VAL A 84 -0.19 3.38 4.10
CA VAL A 84 -0.59 2.67 5.32
C VAL A 84 -1.06 3.65 6.38
N GLY A 85 -2.23 3.37 6.96
CA GLY A 85 -2.80 4.13 8.05
C GLY A 85 -2.52 3.51 9.42
N THR A 86 -2.78 4.27 10.49
CA THR A 86 -2.45 3.85 11.86
C THR A 86 -3.18 2.60 12.31
N GLU A 87 -4.40 2.37 11.83
CA GLU A 87 -5.16 1.18 12.26
C GLU A 87 -4.56 -0.12 11.71
N ASP A 88 -3.67 -0.05 10.74
CA ASP A 88 -3.06 -1.22 10.11
C ASP A 88 -1.62 -1.43 10.55
N GLU A 89 -1.33 -1.09 11.78
CA GLU A 89 -0.04 -1.40 12.40
C GLU A 89 0.15 -2.92 12.53
N ILE A 90 1.34 -3.38 12.17
CA ILE A 90 1.70 -4.79 12.33
C ILE A 90 3.06 -4.95 12.97
#